data_26b2c301b52311f0935ef93251d77abb
#
_entry.id   26b2c301b52311f0935ef93251d77abb
#
_cell.length_a   1.000
_cell.length_b   1.000
_cell.length_c   1.000
_cell.angle_alpha   90.00
_cell.angle_beta   90.00
_cell.angle_gamma   90.00
#
_symmetry.space_group_name_H-M   'P 1'
#
loop_
_entity.id
_entity.type
_entity.pdbx_description
1 polymer ?
#
loop_
_entity_poly.entity_id
_entity_poly.type
_entity_poly.pdbx_seq_one_letter_code
_entity_poly.pdbx_strand_id
1 'polypeptide(L)'
;LISQQRSQSRRISSRGGTHTESFELSAADYDASRHFFLAEYFRSHYDEAMRTLPYVRSSVQITRAEVWVTNRRGRFDDARNVLAFADLGEPQRVHSPHITLSSPRLPVPTNAANNLYQTLTLRPELRQIDAITSQLASSFTPASDYEKVESARRLEPNEYTLHPTLGYISLSAPLAPDEVLAIAYEFTYAGQVYRVGEFSADRPGQSTETLFVKLLKGTNLTPTAPYWELMMRNVYSLGTGVRDVKQQGFRLDVYYRDDAAGMALPYLPEGPLKGKRLLSVLGLDRLDSHQEARVDGRFDFVEGYTIRSRDGLIFFPTVEPFGKTLTDALG
;
A
#
# COMPACT_ATOMS: atom_id res chain seq x y z
N LEU A 1 -10.07 -14.00 25.06
CA LEU A 1 -10.95 -12.97 24.50
C LEU A 1 -10.44 -11.61 24.96
N ILE A 2 -9.61 -10.97 24.15
CA ILE A 2 -9.16 -9.59 24.41
C ILE A 2 -10.12 -8.69 23.64
N SER A 3 -11.02 -8.03 24.35
CA SER A 3 -11.86 -6.99 23.80
C SER A 3 -11.02 -5.72 23.65
N GLN A 4 -10.60 -5.40 22.41
CA GLN A 4 -10.02 -4.10 22.10
C GLN A 4 -11.14 -3.08 21.93
N GLN A 5 -11.33 -2.26 22.94
CA GLN A 5 -12.21 -1.10 22.85
C GLN A 5 -11.47 0.01 22.09
N ARG A 6 -11.84 0.25 20.83
CA ARG A 6 -11.36 1.38 20.03
C ARG A 6 -11.95 2.67 20.58
N SER A 7 -11.18 3.43 21.34
CA SER A 7 -11.53 4.80 21.70
C SER A 7 -10.77 5.76 20.77
N GLN A 8 -11.46 6.33 19.80
CA GLN A 8 -10.98 7.52 19.12
C GLN A 8 -11.22 8.70 20.05
N SER A 9 -10.18 9.21 20.71
CA SER A 9 -10.30 10.44 21.48
C SER A 9 -10.11 11.66 20.57
N ARG A 10 -11.21 12.28 20.17
CA ARG A 10 -11.18 13.59 19.51
C ARG A 10 -11.33 14.66 20.58
N ARG A 11 -10.30 15.45 20.83
CA ARG A 11 -10.35 16.57 21.77
C ARG A 11 -10.43 17.88 21.02
N ILE A 12 -11.53 18.60 21.13
CA ILE A 12 -11.67 19.97 20.62
C ILE A 12 -11.43 20.92 21.80
N SER A 13 -10.41 21.77 21.69
CA SER A 13 -10.18 22.86 22.66
C SER A 13 -10.28 24.21 21.94
N SER A 14 -11.11 25.11 22.46
CA SER A 14 -11.19 26.49 21.96
C SER A 14 -10.52 27.40 22.98
N ARG A 15 -9.56 28.20 22.54
CA ARG A 15 -8.95 29.26 23.36
C ARG A 15 -8.79 30.50 22.49
N GLY A 16 -9.49 31.56 22.83
CA GLY A 16 -9.31 32.88 22.20
C GLY A 16 -9.71 32.97 20.72
N GLY A 17 -10.80 32.34 20.30
CA GLY A 17 -11.37 32.48 18.95
C GLY A 17 -10.67 31.62 17.85
N THR A 18 -9.60 30.90 18.15
CA THR A 18 -8.95 29.93 17.26
C THR A 18 -9.41 28.52 17.62
N HIS A 19 -10.03 27.82 16.69
CA HIS A 19 -10.36 26.41 16.83
C HIS A 19 -9.09 25.59 16.60
N THR A 20 -8.59 24.93 17.67
CA THR A 20 -7.53 23.94 17.55
C THR A 20 -8.14 22.56 17.61
N GLU A 21 -8.08 21.81 16.52
CA GLU A 21 -8.43 20.40 16.52
C GLU A 21 -7.21 19.58 16.94
N SER A 22 -7.38 18.69 17.92
CA SER A 22 -6.36 17.73 18.31
C SER A 22 -6.82 16.31 17.94
N PHE A 23 -5.86 15.48 17.56
CA PHE A 23 -6.08 14.06 17.27
C PHE A 23 -5.11 13.22 18.10
N GLU A 24 -5.49 12.01 18.42
CA GLU A 24 -4.66 11.00 19.05
C GLU A 24 -4.95 9.66 18.39
N LEU A 25 -3.90 8.97 17.95
CA LEU A 25 -3.96 7.70 17.26
C LEU A 25 -2.99 6.72 17.91
N SER A 26 -3.39 5.46 18.04
CA SER A 26 -2.49 4.38 18.41
C SER A 26 -1.68 3.89 17.19
N ALA A 27 -0.52 3.32 17.41
CA ALA A 27 0.27 2.65 16.37
C ALA A 27 -0.50 1.55 15.61
N ALA A 28 -1.54 0.99 16.23
CA ALA A 28 -2.43 0.00 15.61
C ALA A 28 -3.54 0.61 14.73
N ASP A 29 -3.76 1.92 14.79
CA ASP A 29 -4.86 2.62 14.09
C ASP A 29 -4.44 3.10 12.69
N TYR A 30 -3.60 2.31 11.99
CA TYR A 30 -3.27 2.61 10.60
C TYR A 30 -4.52 2.51 9.69
N ASP A 31 -4.51 3.23 8.59
CA ASP A 31 -5.63 3.30 7.63
C ASP A 31 -5.72 2.01 6.79
N ALA A 32 -6.27 0.96 7.41
CA ALA A 32 -6.29 -0.39 6.89
C ALA A 32 -7.15 -0.55 5.63
N SER A 33 -6.77 -1.50 4.75
CA SER A 33 -7.53 -1.89 3.55
C SER A 33 -7.78 -0.76 2.55
N ARG A 34 -6.90 0.22 2.52
CA ARG A 34 -7.04 1.40 1.66
C ARG A 34 -5.80 1.72 0.84
N HIS A 35 -4.61 1.37 1.31
CA HIS A 35 -3.34 1.68 0.67
C HIS A 35 -2.58 0.40 0.36
N PHE A 36 -2.10 0.25 -0.88
CA PHE A 36 -1.47 -1.00 -1.34
C PHE A 36 -0.28 -0.73 -2.26
N PHE A 37 0.85 -1.37 -1.99
CA PHE A 37 1.95 -1.45 -2.95
C PHE A 37 1.54 -2.29 -4.16
N LEU A 38 2.04 -1.95 -5.35
CA LEU A 38 1.71 -2.65 -6.59
C LEU A 38 2.45 -3.99 -6.74
N ALA A 39 3.59 -4.13 -6.05
CA ALA A 39 4.40 -5.35 -6.00
C ALA A 39 5.30 -5.31 -4.76
N GLU A 40 5.85 -6.48 -4.37
CA GLU A 40 6.89 -6.58 -3.34
C GLU A 40 8.14 -5.73 -3.66
N TYR A 41 8.44 -5.56 -4.94
CA TYR A 41 9.50 -4.67 -5.39
C TYR A 41 9.33 -3.25 -4.84
N PHE A 42 8.15 -2.65 -4.96
CA PHE A 42 7.91 -1.28 -4.49
C PHE A 42 7.95 -1.19 -2.98
N ARG A 43 7.42 -2.20 -2.29
CA ARG A 43 7.49 -2.29 -0.83
C ARG A 43 8.94 -2.33 -0.34
N SER A 44 9.77 -3.17 -0.95
CA SER A 44 11.17 -3.36 -0.53
C SER A 44 12.08 -2.15 -0.84
N HIS A 45 11.71 -1.30 -1.79
CA HIS A 45 12.46 -0.08 -2.15
C HIS A 45 11.89 1.20 -1.53
N TYR A 46 10.78 1.10 -0.82
CA TYR A 46 10.10 2.27 -0.24
C TYR A 46 10.97 3.03 0.77
N ASP A 47 11.53 2.34 1.75
CA ASP A 47 12.33 2.94 2.82
C ASP A 47 13.58 3.66 2.27
N GLU A 48 14.22 3.07 1.27
CA GLU A 48 15.38 3.68 0.62
C GLU A 48 14.98 4.91 -0.20
N ALA A 49 13.90 4.83 -0.95
CA ALA A 49 13.39 5.96 -1.74
C ALA A 49 13.01 7.15 -0.84
N MET A 50 12.43 6.88 0.33
CA MET A 50 12.02 7.89 1.30
C MET A 50 13.17 8.43 2.18
N ARG A 51 14.36 7.85 2.09
CA ARG A 51 15.51 8.23 2.94
C ARG A 51 16.03 9.63 2.64
N THR A 52 15.92 10.06 1.38
CA THR A 52 16.52 11.32 0.89
C THR A 52 15.49 12.43 0.68
N LEU A 53 14.41 12.46 1.50
CA LEU A 53 13.47 13.58 1.48
C LEU A 53 14.20 14.93 1.58
N PRO A 54 13.67 15.98 0.94
CA PRO A 54 12.42 16.03 0.16
C PRO A 54 12.54 15.48 -1.28
N TYR A 55 13.73 15.06 -1.70
CA TYR A 55 14.00 14.56 -3.06
C TYR A 55 13.96 13.04 -3.07
N VAL A 56 12.79 12.49 -3.41
CA VAL A 56 12.65 11.04 -3.55
C VAL A 56 13.36 10.54 -4.80
N ARG A 57 14.29 9.59 -4.63
CA ARG A 57 15.02 8.95 -5.73
C ARG A 57 14.32 7.64 -6.10
N SER A 58 13.67 7.64 -7.24
CA SER A 58 13.12 6.42 -7.84
C SER A 58 13.47 6.39 -9.31
N SER A 59 13.94 5.23 -9.78
CA SER A 59 14.15 4.99 -11.23
C SER A 59 12.89 4.54 -11.94
N VAL A 60 11.77 4.41 -11.21
CA VAL A 60 10.50 3.93 -11.72
C VAL A 60 9.52 5.09 -11.86
N GLN A 61 8.77 5.10 -12.96
CA GLN A 61 7.65 6.00 -13.19
C GLN A 61 6.47 5.20 -13.72
N ILE A 62 5.42 5.02 -12.90
CA ILE A 62 4.18 4.37 -13.36
C ILE A 62 3.49 5.30 -14.36
N THR A 63 3.19 4.77 -15.55
CA THR A 63 2.61 5.52 -16.66
C THR A 63 1.15 5.20 -16.91
N ARG A 64 0.72 3.97 -16.56
CA ARG A 64 -0.65 3.51 -16.76
C ARG A 64 -1.04 2.50 -15.70
N ALA A 65 -2.31 2.52 -15.27
CA ALA A 65 -2.89 1.52 -14.38
C ALA A 65 -4.38 1.31 -14.72
N GLU A 66 -4.83 0.06 -14.57
CA GLU A 66 -6.25 -0.31 -14.51
C GLU A 66 -6.49 -1.10 -13.23
N VAL A 67 -7.36 -0.57 -12.38
CA VAL A 67 -7.65 -1.12 -11.06
C VAL A 67 -9.02 -1.79 -11.07
N TRP A 68 -9.06 -3.02 -10.59
CA TRP A 68 -10.24 -3.88 -10.60
C TRP A 68 -10.64 -4.27 -9.18
N VAL A 69 -11.93 -4.22 -8.90
CA VAL A 69 -12.51 -4.63 -7.60
C VAL A 69 -13.72 -5.51 -7.79
N THR A 70 -14.07 -6.25 -6.75
CA THR A 70 -15.35 -6.98 -6.68
C THR A 70 -16.52 -6.03 -6.94
N ASN A 71 -17.40 -6.40 -7.86
CA ASN A 71 -18.54 -5.57 -8.27
C ASN A 71 -19.70 -5.70 -7.29
N ARG A 72 -19.74 -4.87 -6.26
CA ARG A 72 -20.85 -4.81 -5.30
C ARG A 72 -21.97 -3.85 -5.70
N ARG A 73 -21.71 -3.00 -6.69
CA ARG A 73 -22.65 -1.92 -7.08
C ARG A 73 -23.51 -2.28 -8.29
N GLY A 74 -23.33 -3.48 -8.87
CA GLY A 74 -24.11 -3.92 -10.03
C GLY A 74 -23.91 -3.08 -11.29
N ARG A 75 -22.76 -2.42 -11.45
CA ARG A 75 -22.38 -1.70 -12.66
C ARG A 75 -21.65 -2.67 -13.59
N PHE A 76 -22.24 -2.93 -14.75
CA PHE A 76 -21.70 -3.93 -15.69
C PHE A 76 -21.16 -3.32 -16.99
N ASP A 77 -21.31 -2.02 -17.22
CA ASP A 77 -20.97 -1.36 -18.48
C ASP A 77 -19.50 -1.57 -18.90
N ASP A 78 -18.57 -1.53 -17.95
CA ASP A 78 -17.13 -1.78 -18.15
C ASP A 78 -16.61 -2.99 -17.37
N ALA A 79 -17.51 -3.87 -16.91
CA ALA A 79 -17.14 -5.01 -16.11
C ALA A 79 -16.40 -6.06 -16.96
N ARG A 80 -15.39 -6.70 -16.36
CA ARG A 80 -14.61 -7.78 -16.98
C ARG A 80 -14.43 -8.93 -15.99
N ASN A 81 -14.34 -10.13 -16.53
CA ASN A 81 -13.87 -11.25 -15.76
C ASN A 81 -12.37 -11.10 -15.50
N VAL A 82 -11.96 -11.36 -14.26
CA VAL A 82 -10.58 -11.14 -13.82
C VAL A 82 -10.07 -12.38 -13.09
N LEU A 83 -8.89 -12.84 -13.45
CA LEU A 83 -8.10 -13.82 -12.71
C LEU A 83 -6.85 -13.10 -12.19
N ALA A 84 -6.83 -12.88 -10.89
CA ALA A 84 -5.79 -12.14 -10.22
C ALA A 84 -4.84 -13.08 -9.46
N PHE A 85 -3.54 -12.99 -9.72
CA PHE A 85 -2.52 -13.80 -9.04
C PHE A 85 -1.63 -12.96 -8.13
N ALA A 86 -1.31 -13.49 -6.95
CA ALA A 86 -0.40 -12.85 -6.01
C ALA A 86 1.03 -12.72 -6.58
N ASP A 87 1.52 -13.77 -7.23
CA ASP A 87 2.90 -13.82 -7.74
C ASP A 87 3.07 -13.29 -9.17
N LEU A 88 2.00 -12.76 -9.80
CA LEU A 88 2.11 -12.26 -11.16
C LEU A 88 3.09 -11.11 -11.24
N GLY A 89 4.10 -11.29 -12.09
CA GLY A 89 5.11 -10.27 -12.36
C GLY A 89 6.12 -10.01 -11.25
N GLU A 90 6.15 -10.82 -10.19
CA GLU A 90 7.13 -10.67 -9.11
C GLU A 90 8.53 -11.14 -9.54
N PRO A 91 9.57 -10.26 -9.41
CA PRO A 91 10.91 -10.56 -9.91
C PRO A 91 11.83 -11.21 -8.88
N GLN A 92 11.55 -11.06 -7.59
CA GLN A 92 12.49 -11.44 -6.53
C GLN A 92 12.00 -12.63 -5.71
N ARG A 93 10.72 -12.63 -5.37
CA ARG A 93 10.10 -13.64 -4.50
C ARG A 93 8.78 -14.10 -5.09
N VAL A 94 8.58 -15.39 -5.15
CA VAL A 94 7.32 -16.05 -5.45
C VAL A 94 6.95 -16.98 -4.31
N HIS A 95 5.68 -17.12 -4.04
CA HIS A 95 5.17 -17.92 -2.91
C HIS A 95 4.76 -19.33 -3.35
N SER A 96 4.22 -19.44 -4.57
CA SER A 96 3.80 -20.72 -5.10
C SER A 96 5.01 -21.54 -5.59
N PRO A 97 5.14 -22.81 -5.19
CA PRO A 97 6.21 -23.70 -5.65
C PRO A 97 6.12 -24.05 -7.14
N HIS A 98 4.98 -23.78 -7.77
CA HIS A 98 4.76 -24.03 -9.21
C HIS A 98 5.24 -22.90 -10.10
N ILE A 99 5.75 -21.82 -9.52
CA ILE A 99 6.25 -20.65 -10.23
C ILE A 99 7.78 -20.59 -10.15
N THR A 100 8.40 -20.40 -11.31
CA THR A 100 9.86 -20.27 -11.43
C THR A 100 10.23 -18.87 -11.88
N LEU A 101 11.14 -18.23 -11.17
CA LEU A 101 11.70 -16.92 -11.54
C LEU A 101 12.48 -17.03 -12.85
N SER A 102 12.51 -15.97 -13.63
CA SER A 102 13.31 -15.86 -14.86
C SER A 102 14.80 -16.07 -14.60
N SER A 103 15.49 -16.61 -15.59
CA SER A 103 16.95 -16.77 -15.55
C SER A 103 17.56 -16.15 -16.82
N PRO A 104 18.35 -15.07 -16.72
CA PRO A 104 18.68 -14.33 -15.49
C PRO A 104 17.48 -13.63 -14.85
N ARG A 105 17.56 -13.36 -13.54
CA ARG A 105 16.50 -12.62 -12.83
C ARG A 105 16.36 -11.21 -13.36
N LEU A 106 15.15 -10.78 -13.60
CA LEU A 106 14.86 -9.41 -13.98
C LEU A 106 14.84 -8.49 -12.75
N PRO A 107 15.34 -7.25 -12.87
CA PRO A 107 15.49 -6.37 -11.72
C PRO A 107 14.17 -5.73 -11.25
N VAL A 108 13.15 -5.71 -12.10
CA VAL A 108 11.87 -5.00 -11.87
C VAL A 108 10.68 -5.90 -12.19
N PRO A 109 9.47 -5.59 -11.66
CA PRO A 109 8.26 -6.32 -11.96
C PRO A 109 7.91 -6.31 -13.45
N THR A 110 7.57 -7.46 -13.98
CA THR A 110 7.08 -7.57 -15.37
C THR A 110 6.43 -8.94 -15.58
N ASN A 111 5.58 -9.05 -16.60
CA ASN A 111 4.99 -10.32 -17.00
C ASN A 111 6.03 -11.41 -17.32
N ALA A 112 7.26 -11.02 -17.64
CA ALA A 112 8.39 -11.92 -17.92
C ALA A 112 9.27 -12.22 -16.69
N ALA A 113 8.98 -11.65 -15.51
CA ALA A 113 9.81 -11.82 -14.31
C ALA A 113 9.78 -13.25 -13.76
N ASN A 114 8.74 -13.99 -14.06
CA ASN A 114 8.59 -15.40 -13.77
C ASN A 114 7.75 -16.09 -14.86
N ASN A 115 7.63 -17.41 -14.80
CA ASN A 115 6.95 -18.18 -15.82
C ASN A 115 5.41 -18.14 -15.74
N LEU A 116 4.82 -17.49 -14.72
CA LEU A 116 3.38 -17.56 -14.47
C LEU A 116 2.57 -16.98 -15.63
N TYR A 117 2.85 -15.76 -16.06
CA TYR A 117 2.10 -15.14 -17.14
C TYR A 117 2.13 -15.96 -18.45
N GLN A 118 3.29 -16.49 -18.79
CA GLN A 118 3.45 -17.37 -19.94
C GLN A 118 2.62 -18.65 -19.78
N THR A 119 2.66 -19.28 -18.59
CA THR A 119 1.89 -20.48 -18.29
C THR A 119 0.39 -20.23 -18.41
N LEU A 120 -0.09 -19.07 -17.94
CA LEU A 120 -1.50 -18.71 -18.07
C LEU A 120 -1.91 -18.46 -19.52
N THR A 121 -1.09 -17.76 -20.30
CA THR A 121 -1.41 -17.42 -21.70
C THR A 121 -1.38 -18.62 -22.63
N LEU A 122 -0.62 -19.65 -22.33
CA LEU A 122 -0.58 -20.91 -23.08
C LEU A 122 -1.80 -21.81 -22.81
N ARG A 123 -2.69 -21.42 -21.90
CA ARG A 123 -3.88 -22.18 -21.50
C ARG A 123 -5.15 -21.41 -21.86
N PRO A 124 -5.66 -21.53 -23.09
CA PRO A 124 -6.83 -20.77 -23.55
C PRO A 124 -8.10 -21.03 -22.76
N GLU A 125 -8.23 -22.21 -22.13
CA GLU A 125 -9.32 -22.56 -21.23
C GLU A 125 -9.44 -21.64 -20.01
N LEU A 126 -8.34 -21.02 -19.56
CA LEU A 126 -8.34 -20.05 -18.46
C LEU A 126 -8.97 -18.70 -18.83
N ARG A 127 -9.26 -18.49 -20.11
CA ARG A 127 -10.03 -17.30 -20.56
C ARG A 127 -11.53 -17.44 -20.24
N GLN A 128 -11.98 -18.65 -19.95
CA GLN A 128 -13.35 -18.92 -19.53
C GLN A 128 -13.43 -18.98 -18.01
N ILE A 129 -14.13 -18.03 -17.42
CA ILE A 129 -14.17 -17.84 -15.96
C ILE A 129 -14.65 -19.11 -15.22
N ASP A 130 -15.59 -19.86 -15.80
CA ASP A 130 -16.13 -21.08 -15.21
C ASP A 130 -15.12 -22.24 -15.17
N ALA A 131 -14.18 -22.29 -16.10
CA ALA A 131 -13.18 -23.34 -16.19
C ALA A 131 -12.02 -23.17 -15.19
N ILE A 132 -11.77 -21.96 -14.72
CA ILE A 132 -10.56 -21.60 -13.95
C ILE A 132 -10.35 -22.50 -12.75
N THR A 133 -11.36 -22.68 -11.90
CA THR A 133 -11.21 -23.42 -10.65
C THR A 133 -10.81 -24.88 -10.88
N SER A 134 -11.43 -25.55 -11.84
CA SER A 134 -11.10 -26.94 -12.18
C SER A 134 -9.72 -27.05 -12.83
N GLN A 135 -9.37 -26.10 -13.68
CA GLN A 135 -8.10 -26.09 -14.40
C GLN A 135 -6.89 -25.77 -13.50
N LEU A 136 -7.08 -24.98 -12.46
CA LEU A 136 -6.00 -24.60 -11.54
C LEU A 136 -5.89 -25.49 -10.29
N ALA A 137 -6.87 -26.35 -10.03
CA ALA A 137 -7.00 -27.15 -8.80
C ALA A 137 -5.76 -27.98 -8.42
N SER A 138 -4.97 -28.44 -9.42
CA SER A 138 -3.77 -29.25 -9.18
C SER A 138 -2.53 -28.46 -8.83
N SER A 139 -2.53 -27.13 -9.05
CA SER A 139 -1.31 -26.31 -9.00
C SER A 139 -1.43 -25.06 -8.14
N PHE A 140 -2.64 -24.55 -7.96
CA PHE A 140 -2.85 -23.27 -7.26
C PHE A 140 -4.06 -23.33 -6.33
N THR A 141 -3.96 -22.65 -5.20
CA THR A 141 -4.98 -22.59 -4.16
C THR A 141 -5.79 -21.29 -4.27
N PRO A 142 -7.14 -21.39 -4.44
CA PRO A 142 -8.02 -20.22 -4.40
C PRO A 142 -7.89 -19.43 -3.10
N ALA A 143 -8.09 -18.12 -3.15
CA ALA A 143 -7.97 -17.20 -2.03
C ALA A 143 -6.58 -17.14 -1.36
N SER A 144 -5.61 -17.89 -1.86
CA SER A 144 -4.20 -17.83 -1.47
C SER A 144 -3.35 -17.39 -2.64
N ASP A 145 -3.20 -18.25 -3.66
CA ASP A 145 -2.37 -17.93 -4.82
C ASP A 145 -3.08 -17.01 -5.80
N TYR A 146 -4.40 -17.17 -5.94
CA TYR A 146 -5.22 -16.41 -6.87
C TYR A 146 -6.64 -16.13 -6.37
N GLU A 147 -7.24 -15.11 -6.96
CA GLU A 147 -8.66 -14.80 -6.87
C GLU A 147 -9.30 -14.77 -8.26
N LYS A 148 -10.50 -15.32 -8.34
CA LYS A 148 -11.36 -15.30 -9.52
C LYS A 148 -12.51 -14.33 -9.26
N VAL A 149 -12.63 -13.28 -10.05
CA VAL A 149 -13.68 -12.28 -9.89
C VAL A 149 -14.51 -12.19 -11.18
N GLU A 150 -15.74 -12.63 -11.10
CA GLU A 150 -16.71 -12.51 -12.19
C GLU A 150 -17.25 -11.09 -12.26
N SER A 151 -17.29 -10.55 -13.48
CA SER A 151 -17.78 -9.19 -13.72
C SER A 151 -17.16 -8.15 -12.79
N ALA A 152 -15.84 -8.24 -12.55
CA ALA A 152 -15.11 -7.25 -11.77
C ALA A 152 -15.32 -5.83 -12.31
N ARG A 153 -15.49 -4.86 -11.43
CA ARG A 153 -15.65 -3.46 -11.78
C ARG A 153 -14.30 -2.78 -11.88
N ARG A 154 -14.09 -2.02 -12.95
CA ARG A 154 -12.95 -1.11 -13.04
C ARG A 154 -13.21 0.13 -12.20
N LEU A 155 -12.21 0.55 -11.40
CA LEU A 155 -12.27 1.80 -10.65
C LEU A 155 -12.07 3.00 -11.58
N GLU A 156 -12.86 4.03 -11.35
CA GLU A 156 -12.71 5.31 -12.02
C GLU A 156 -11.50 6.10 -11.45
N PRO A 157 -10.91 7.03 -12.23
CA PRO A 157 -9.73 7.80 -11.79
C PRO A 157 -9.94 8.60 -10.51
N ASN A 158 -11.16 8.92 -10.13
CA ASN A 158 -11.51 9.64 -8.90
C ASN A 158 -11.71 8.72 -7.68
N GLU A 159 -11.72 7.40 -7.88
CA GLU A 159 -11.90 6.42 -6.81
C GLU A 159 -10.57 5.98 -6.20
N TYR A 160 -9.43 6.35 -6.78
CA TYR A 160 -8.10 6.08 -6.23
C TYR A 160 -7.10 7.15 -6.62
N THR A 161 -5.98 7.19 -5.92
CA THR A 161 -4.79 7.94 -6.30
C THR A 161 -3.63 6.96 -6.46
N LEU A 162 -2.82 7.16 -7.48
CA LEU A 162 -1.61 6.39 -7.75
C LEU A 162 -0.39 7.25 -7.45
N HIS A 163 0.55 6.73 -6.65
CA HIS A 163 1.84 7.38 -6.47
C HIS A 163 2.83 6.87 -7.54
N PRO A 164 3.17 7.68 -8.54
CA PRO A 164 3.84 7.16 -9.74
C PRO A 164 5.28 6.72 -9.51
N THR A 165 5.99 7.28 -8.54
CA THR A 165 7.40 6.98 -8.26
C THR A 165 7.60 5.96 -7.14
N LEU A 166 6.69 5.89 -6.16
CA LEU A 166 6.76 4.93 -5.06
C LEU A 166 5.96 3.65 -5.32
N GLY A 167 5.15 3.60 -6.38
CA GLY A 167 4.44 2.41 -6.81
C GLY A 167 3.43 1.86 -5.80
N TYR A 168 2.58 2.74 -5.29
CA TYR A 168 1.43 2.35 -4.46
C TYR A 168 0.14 3.06 -4.89
N ILE A 169 -1.00 2.48 -4.56
CA ILE A 169 -2.31 3.11 -4.73
C ILE A 169 -2.95 3.38 -3.38
N SER A 170 -3.77 4.42 -3.34
CA SER A 170 -4.63 4.78 -2.21
C SER A 170 -6.06 4.88 -2.71
N LEU A 171 -6.95 4.08 -2.17
CA LEU A 171 -8.37 4.10 -2.52
C LEU A 171 -9.09 5.25 -1.82
N SER A 172 -10.15 5.78 -2.43
CA SER A 172 -10.98 6.82 -1.83
C SER A 172 -11.79 6.32 -0.62
N ALA A 173 -12.08 5.01 -0.59
CA ALA A 173 -12.73 4.32 0.53
C ALA A 173 -12.03 3.00 0.84
N PRO A 174 -12.00 2.55 2.11
CA PRO A 174 -11.44 1.26 2.45
C PRO A 174 -12.29 0.12 1.86
N LEU A 175 -11.62 -0.97 1.50
CA LEU A 175 -12.28 -2.18 1.02
C LEU A 175 -12.90 -2.98 2.17
N ALA A 176 -14.03 -3.59 1.89
CA ALA A 176 -14.60 -4.58 2.78
C ALA A 176 -13.74 -5.87 2.81
N PRO A 177 -13.87 -6.68 3.87
CA PRO A 177 -13.10 -7.91 4.01
C PRO A 177 -13.21 -8.86 2.81
N ASP A 178 -14.38 -9.00 2.23
CA ASP A 178 -14.71 -9.88 1.11
C ASP A 178 -14.51 -9.26 -0.28
N GLU A 179 -14.01 -8.02 -0.35
CA GLU A 179 -13.67 -7.39 -1.63
C GLU A 179 -12.25 -7.74 -2.05
N VAL A 180 -12.10 -8.11 -3.32
CA VAL A 180 -10.83 -8.35 -3.99
C VAL A 180 -10.36 -7.06 -4.64
N LEU A 181 -9.06 -6.79 -4.58
CA LEU A 181 -8.39 -5.71 -5.31
C LEU A 181 -7.32 -6.28 -6.22
N ALA A 182 -7.40 -5.93 -7.49
CA ALA A 182 -6.43 -6.37 -8.49
C ALA A 182 -6.06 -5.21 -9.42
N ILE A 183 -4.91 -5.33 -10.09
CA ILE A 183 -4.38 -4.26 -10.94
C ILE A 183 -3.62 -4.83 -12.15
N ALA A 184 -3.71 -4.12 -13.27
CA ALA A 184 -2.71 -4.14 -14.34
C ALA A 184 -2.03 -2.78 -14.39
N TYR A 185 -0.72 -2.75 -14.55
CA TYR A 185 0.03 -1.50 -14.61
C TYR A 185 1.21 -1.56 -15.57
N GLU A 186 1.62 -0.38 -16.03
CA GLU A 186 2.75 -0.16 -16.90
C GLU A 186 3.62 0.96 -16.32
N PHE A 187 4.92 0.83 -16.44
CA PHE A 187 5.87 1.80 -15.93
C PHE A 187 7.13 1.84 -16.77
N THR A 188 7.88 2.94 -16.65
CA THR A 188 9.20 3.08 -17.22
C THR A 188 10.28 2.86 -16.17
N TYR A 189 11.34 2.16 -16.54
CA TYR A 189 12.55 1.97 -15.76
C TYR A 189 13.76 1.94 -16.69
N ALA A 190 14.78 2.74 -16.40
CA ALA A 190 15.98 2.85 -17.24
C ALA A 190 15.69 3.08 -18.73
N GLY A 191 14.66 3.87 -19.04
CA GLY A 191 14.26 4.21 -20.42
C GLY A 191 13.47 3.13 -21.15
N GLN A 192 13.16 2.02 -20.51
CA GLN A 192 12.35 0.94 -21.06
C GLN A 192 10.99 0.86 -20.40
N VAL A 193 10.01 0.34 -21.14
CA VAL A 193 8.63 0.13 -20.67
C VAL A 193 8.47 -1.29 -20.17
N TYR A 194 7.92 -1.44 -18.98
CA TYR A 194 7.61 -2.72 -18.34
C TYR A 194 6.13 -2.78 -18.00
N ARG A 195 5.59 -3.99 -18.00
CA ARG A 195 4.16 -4.23 -17.77
C ARG A 195 3.94 -5.43 -16.87
N VAL A 196 2.95 -5.31 -15.99
CA VAL A 196 2.40 -6.39 -15.17
C VAL A 196 0.90 -6.49 -15.40
N GLY A 197 0.42 -7.66 -15.75
CA GLY A 197 -0.98 -7.94 -16.07
C GLY A 197 -1.41 -7.51 -17.48
N GLU A 198 -2.70 -7.60 -17.73
CA GLU A 198 -3.36 -7.28 -18.99
C GLU A 198 -4.32 -6.11 -18.81
N PHE A 199 -4.35 -5.20 -19.76
CA PHE A 199 -5.33 -4.13 -19.81
C PHE A 199 -6.59 -4.55 -20.59
N SER A 200 -7.71 -3.96 -20.26
CA SER A 200 -8.97 -4.20 -20.96
C SER A 200 -8.88 -3.93 -22.47
N ALA A 201 -8.08 -2.92 -22.85
CA ALA A 201 -7.85 -2.57 -24.24
C ALA A 201 -7.03 -3.61 -25.03
N ASP A 202 -6.31 -4.52 -24.36
CA ASP A 202 -5.55 -5.58 -25.05
C ASP A 202 -6.47 -6.65 -25.66
N ARG A 203 -7.73 -6.70 -25.21
CA ARG A 203 -8.75 -7.67 -25.62
C ARG A 203 -10.04 -6.96 -26.05
N PRO A 204 -9.99 -6.13 -27.07
CA PRO A 204 -11.18 -5.42 -27.56
C PRO A 204 -12.18 -6.42 -28.16
N GLY A 205 -13.46 -6.23 -27.86
CA GLY A 205 -14.52 -7.10 -28.38
C GLY A 205 -14.67 -8.46 -27.70
N GLN A 206 -13.80 -8.81 -26.75
CA GLN A 206 -13.83 -10.06 -26.00
C GLN A 206 -14.17 -9.80 -24.51
N SER A 207 -15.28 -9.10 -24.27
CA SER A 207 -15.69 -8.67 -22.92
C SER A 207 -15.91 -9.83 -21.93
N THR A 208 -16.21 -11.03 -22.45
CA THR A 208 -16.42 -12.23 -21.64
C THR A 208 -15.11 -12.95 -21.26
N GLU A 209 -14.02 -12.69 -21.98
CA GLU A 209 -12.73 -13.31 -21.67
C GLU A 209 -12.13 -12.74 -20.38
N THR A 210 -11.52 -13.65 -19.62
CA THR A 210 -10.86 -13.32 -18.36
C THR A 210 -9.53 -12.60 -18.60
N LEU A 211 -9.33 -11.46 -17.94
CA LEU A 211 -8.06 -10.75 -17.88
C LEU A 211 -7.16 -11.34 -16.78
N PHE A 212 -5.87 -11.47 -17.08
CA PHE A 212 -4.86 -11.89 -16.08
C PHE A 212 -4.19 -10.67 -15.48
N VAL A 213 -4.35 -10.48 -14.17
CA VAL A 213 -3.89 -9.28 -13.47
C VAL A 213 -3.18 -9.60 -12.14
N LYS A 214 -2.51 -8.62 -11.58
CA LYS A 214 -1.84 -8.72 -10.28
C LYS A 214 -2.85 -8.60 -9.15
N LEU A 215 -2.81 -9.53 -8.19
CA LEU A 215 -3.61 -9.47 -6.96
C LEU A 215 -2.92 -8.59 -5.93
N LEU A 216 -3.64 -7.60 -5.39
CA LEU A 216 -3.17 -6.74 -4.30
C LEU A 216 -3.84 -7.06 -2.97
N LYS A 217 -5.11 -7.46 -2.99
CA LYS A 217 -5.87 -7.93 -1.83
C LYS A 217 -6.85 -9.01 -2.24
N GLY A 218 -6.81 -10.13 -1.56
CA GLY A 218 -7.77 -11.21 -1.69
C GLY A 218 -8.78 -11.24 -0.53
N THR A 219 -9.56 -12.31 -0.51
CA THR A 219 -10.57 -12.59 0.52
C THR A 219 -9.97 -13.24 1.77
N ASN A 220 -8.77 -13.84 1.67
CA ASN A 220 -8.06 -14.39 2.81
C ASN A 220 -7.28 -13.29 3.53
N LEU A 221 -7.70 -12.94 4.75
CA LEU A 221 -7.13 -11.88 5.57
C LEU A 221 -6.10 -12.40 6.59
N THR A 222 -5.52 -13.56 6.37
CA THR A 222 -4.47 -14.05 7.25
C THR A 222 -3.12 -13.39 6.94
N PRO A 223 -2.29 -13.10 7.95
CA PRO A 223 -0.95 -12.54 7.72
C PRO A 223 -0.02 -13.43 6.90
N THR A 224 -0.36 -14.70 6.73
CA THR A 224 0.39 -15.67 5.90
C THR A 224 0.00 -15.62 4.43
N ALA A 225 -1.05 -14.88 4.05
CA ALA A 225 -1.43 -14.73 2.65
C ALA A 225 -0.33 -13.99 1.86
N PRO A 226 0.02 -14.45 0.65
CA PRO A 226 1.11 -13.88 -0.15
C PRO A 226 1.03 -12.37 -0.40
N TYR A 227 -0.18 -11.85 -0.50
CA TYR A 227 -0.46 -10.43 -0.76
C TYR A 227 -0.64 -9.60 0.52
N TRP A 228 -0.58 -10.19 1.72
CA TRP A 228 -0.79 -9.47 2.99
C TRP A 228 0.19 -8.31 3.18
N GLU A 229 1.44 -8.51 2.81
CA GLU A 229 2.48 -7.50 2.96
C GLU A 229 2.35 -6.33 1.97
N LEU A 230 1.56 -6.47 0.91
CA LEU A 230 1.29 -5.36 -0.02
C LEU A 230 0.40 -4.29 0.59
N MET A 231 -0.39 -4.59 1.62
CA MET A 231 -1.16 -3.59 2.35
C MET A 231 -0.22 -2.71 3.18
N MET A 232 -0.28 -1.40 2.95
CA MET A 232 0.51 -0.43 3.69
C MET A 232 -0.04 -0.26 5.10
N ARG A 233 0.83 -0.43 6.10
CA ARG A 233 0.52 -0.28 7.54
C ARG A 233 1.22 0.94 8.16
N ASN A 234 1.78 1.78 7.32
CA ASN A 234 2.50 2.99 7.67
C ASN A 234 1.75 4.28 7.28
N VAL A 235 0.44 4.16 7.02
CA VAL A 235 -0.43 5.30 6.68
C VAL A 235 -1.47 5.49 7.77
N TYR A 236 -1.64 6.74 8.22
CA TYR A 236 -2.55 7.11 9.31
C TYR A 236 -3.46 8.24 8.87
N SER A 237 -4.76 8.10 9.15
CA SER A 237 -5.75 9.15 8.90
C SER A 237 -5.90 10.04 10.13
N LEU A 238 -5.80 11.35 9.95
CA LEU A 238 -6.03 12.35 11.00
C LEU A 238 -7.49 12.41 11.47
N GLY A 239 -8.38 11.72 10.78
CA GLY A 239 -9.78 11.59 11.15
C GLY A 239 -10.73 11.83 9.99
N THR A 240 -11.95 11.33 10.16
CA THR A 240 -13.01 11.50 9.17
C THR A 240 -13.37 12.98 9.04
N GLY A 241 -13.23 13.53 7.83
CA GLY A 241 -13.55 14.92 7.53
C GLY A 241 -12.39 15.91 7.71
N VAL A 242 -11.23 15.48 8.20
CA VAL A 242 -10.02 16.31 8.18
C VAL A 242 -9.54 16.43 6.74
N ARG A 243 -9.52 17.66 6.23
CA ARG A 243 -9.13 17.97 4.85
C ARG A 243 -8.34 19.27 4.81
N ASP A 244 -7.56 19.44 3.74
CA ASP A 244 -6.81 20.66 3.45
C ASP A 244 -5.96 21.14 4.64
N VAL A 245 -5.24 20.19 5.23
CA VAL A 245 -4.35 20.42 6.38
C VAL A 245 -3.27 21.40 5.99
N LYS A 246 -3.18 22.52 6.70
CA LYS A 246 -2.18 23.56 6.41
C LYS A 246 -0.91 23.31 7.22
N GLN A 247 0.25 23.51 6.58
CA GLN A 247 1.55 23.41 7.25
C GLN A 247 1.65 24.37 8.41
N GLN A 248 1.14 25.60 8.24
CA GLN A 248 1.16 26.61 9.29
C GLN A 248 0.26 26.17 10.47
N GLY A 249 0.88 26.01 11.63
CA GLY A 249 0.19 25.57 12.86
C GLY A 249 -0.02 24.07 12.99
N PHE A 250 0.31 23.27 11.97
CA PHE A 250 0.29 21.81 12.08
C PHE A 250 1.42 21.32 12.97
N ARG A 251 1.09 20.42 13.89
CA ARG A 251 2.04 19.77 14.77
C ARG A 251 1.71 18.29 14.92
N LEU A 252 2.69 17.45 14.69
CA LEU A 252 2.66 16.02 14.95
C LEU A 252 3.79 15.67 15.91
N ASP A 253 3.48 14.93 16.95
CA ASP A 253 4.44 14.32 17.85
C ASP A 253 4.11 12.82 18.01
N VAL A 254 5.11 11.99 18.26
CA VAL A 254 4.94 10.57 18.57
C VAL A 254 5.34 10.34 20.03
N TYR A 255 4.47 9.64 20.76
CA TYR A 255 4.63 9.40 22.18
C TYR A 255 4.76 7.91 22.49
N TYR A 256 5.65 7.58 23.39
CA TYR A 256 5.67 6.31 24.11
C TYR A 256 4.80 6.45 25.35
N ARG A 257 3.88 5.54 25.54
CA ARG A 257 3.08 5.45 26.76
C ARG A 257 3.53 4.21 27.54
N ASP A 258 4.08 4.45 28.71
CA ASP A 258 4.38 3.40 29.67
C ASP A 258 3.10 3.08 30.45
N ASP A 259 2.64 1.84 30.37
CA ASP A 259 1.44 1.39 31.07
C ASP A 259 1.60 1.45 32.59
N ALA A 260 2.83 1.31 33.10
CA ALA A 260 3.13 1.38 34.57
C ALA A 260 3.14 2.82 35.10
N ALA A 261 3.66 3.78 34.32
CA ALA A 261 3.79 5.18 34.73
C ALA A 261 2.59 6.05 34.31
N GLY A 262 1.77 5.60 33.35
CA GLY A 262 0.61 6.35 32.85
C GLY A 262 0.94 7.65 32.11
N MET A 263 2.23 7.96 31.95
CA MET A 263 2.72 9.17 31.32
C MET A 263 3.07 8.92 29.84
N ALA A 264 2.65 9.83 28.96
CA ALA A 264 3.06 9.82 27.57
C ALA A 264 4.34 10.65 27.40
N LEU A 265 5.42 10.01 26.93
CA LEU A 265 6.74 10.62 26.75
C LEU A 265 7.07 10.72 25.25
N PRO A 266 7.56 11.86 24.75
CA PRO A 266 7.97 12.01 23.34
C PRO A 266 9.34 11.36 23.05
N TYR A 267 9.91 10.65 24.00
CA TYR A 267 11.19 9.94 23.94
C TYR A 267 11.13 8.63 24.71
N LEU A 268 12.01 7.70 24.37
CA LEU A 268 12.16 6.47 25.14
C LEU A 268 12.97 6.73 26.42
N PRO A 269 12.48 6.28 27.58
CA PRO A 269 13.16 6.52 28.86
C PRO A 269 14.39 5.64 29.08
N GLU A 270 14.48 4.50 28.37
CA GLU A 270 15.50 3.47 28.55
C GLU A 270 16.02 2.95 27.18
N GLY A 271 17.08 2.13 27.23
CA GLY A 271 17.67 1.47 26.08
C GLY A 271 18.60 2.34 25.23
N PRO A 272 19.03 1.84 24.06
CA PRO A 272 20.00 2.51 23.17
C PRO A 272 19.51 3.86 22.61
N LEU A 273 18.19 4.05 22.56
CA LEU A 273 17.53 5.27 22.10
C LEU A 273 17.10 6.21 23.23
N LYS A 274 17.60 5.98 24.45
CA LYS A 274 17.24 6.82 25.60
C LYS A 274 17.42 8.31 25.31
N GLY A 275 16.39 9.08 25.57
CA GLY A 275 16.37 10.53 25.40
C GLY A 275 16.24 11.01 23.94
N LYS A 276 16.25 10.13 22.94
CA LYS A 276 15.99 10.52 21.56
C LYS A 276 14.48 10.65 21.34
N ARG A 277 14.07 11.71 20.63
CA ARG A 277 12.66 11.91 20.28
C ARG A 277 12.19 10.83 19.30
N LEU A 278 11.03 10.26 19.58
CA LEU A 278 10.44 9.23 18.72
C LEU A 278 10.13 9.73 17.30
N LEU A 279 9.74 11.00 17.18
CA LEU A 279 9.53 11.62 15.87
C LEU A 279 10.79 11.49 14.98
N SER A 280 11.98 11.78 15.53
CA SER A 280 13.26 11.66 14.81
C SER A 280 13.66 10.20 14.59
N VAL A 281 13.44 9.31 15.55
CA VAL A 281 13.73 7.87 15.44
C VAL A 281 12.92 7.25 14.29
N LEU A 282 11.67 7.65 14.14
CA LEU A 282 10.76 7.18 13.08
C LEU A 282 10.95 7.90 11.74
N GLY A 283 11.93 8.81 11.67
CA GLY A 283 12.31 9.49 10.43
C GLY A 283 11.35 10.58 9.95
N LEU A 284 10.52 11.10 10.83
CA LEU A 284 9.58 12.19 10.55
C LEU A 284 10.09 13.58 10.95
N ASP A 285 11.37 13.69 11.32
CA ASP A 285 12.08 14.90 11.72
C ASP A 285 13.53 14.77 11.22
N ARG A 286 13.71 14.92 9.92
CA ARG A 286 15.00 14.87 9.22
C ARG A 286 15.35 16.18 8.54
N LEU A 287 14.34 17.05 8.35
CA LEU A 287 14.42 18.30 7.64
C LEU A 287 14.15 19.46 8.57
N ASP A 288 14.73 20.59 8.29
CA ASP A 288 14.37 21.85 8.95
C ASP A 288 13.25 22.60 8.19
N SER A 289 12.89 23.77 8.70
CA SER A 289 11.86 24.63 8.09
C SER A 289 12.16 25.09 6.66
N HIS A 290 13.43 24.96 6.18
CA HIS A 290 13.87 25.24 4.83
C HIS A 290 13.96 23.99 3.95
N GLN A 291 13.53 22.86 4.48
CA GLN A 291 13.65 21.52 3.85
C GLN A 291 15.11 21.07 3.61
N GLU A 292 16.03 21.58 4.42
CA GLU A 292 17.41 21.10 4.45
C GLU A 292 17.57 19.94 5.43
N ALA A 293 18.54 19.05 5.18
CA ALA A 293 18.78 17.86 5.99
C ALA A 293 19.30 18.22 7.39
N ARG A 294 18.40 18.57 8.28
CA ARG A 294 18.66 18.95 9.66
C ARG A 294 17.46 18.69 10.58
N VAL A 295 17.69 17.99 11.67
CA VAL A 295 16.68 17.76 12.72
C VAL A 295 16.37 19.07 13.44
N ASP A 296 15.08 19.48 13.48
CA ASP A 296 14.62 20.72 14.15
C ASP A 296 13.56 20.45 15.24
N GLY A 297 13.19 19.19 15.47
CA GLY A 297 12.20 18.76 16.44
C GLY A 297 10.75 18.94 15.98
N ARG A 298 10.54 19.13 14.68
CA ARG A 298 9.22 19.27 14.08
C ARG A 298 8.96 18.19 13.05
N PHE A 299 7.70 17.98 12.78
CA PHE A 299 7.26 17.05 11.72
C PHE A 299 7.67 17.59 10.33
N ASP A 300 8.30 16.76 9.55
CA ASP A 300 8.65 17.02 8.15
C ASP A 300 7.40 17.07 7.29
N PHE A 301 6.84 18.25 7.05
CA PHE A 301 5.65 18.44 6.23
C PHE A 301 6.06 18.45 4.74
N VAL A 302 6.15 17.27 4.13
CA VAL A 302 6.50 17.11 2.71
C VAL A 302 5.28 16.56 1.98
N GLU A 303 4.58 17.47 1.25
CA GLU A 303 3.35 17.11 0.54
C GLU A 303 3.57 15.97 -0.46
N GLY A 304 2.66 14.99 -0.45
CA GLY A 304 2.72 13.79 -1.28
C GLY A 304 3.62 12.67 -0.74
N TYR A 305 4.48 12.95 0.25
CA TYR A 305 5.41 11.95 0.81
C TYR A 305 5.17 11.64 2.28
N THR A 306 5.29 12.62 3.17
CA THR A 306 5.01 12.41 4.60
C THR A 306 3.58 12.79 4.97
N ILE A 307 2.97 13.63 4.18
CA ILE A 307 1.58 14.05 4.35
C ILE A 307 0.90 14.19 2.99
N ARG A 308 -0.36 13.83 2.93
CA ARG A 308 -1.29 14.22 1.88
C ARG A 308 -2.35 15.12 2.53
N SER A 309 -2.08 16.41 2.47
CA SER A 309 -2.82 17.44 3.22
C SER A 309 -4.29 17.48 2.84
N ARG A 310 -4.60 17.32 1.54
CA ARG A 310 -5.96 17.30 1.01
C ARG A 310 -6.86 16.27 1.70
N ASP A 311 -6.32 15.11 2.06
CA ASP A 311 -7.07 13.98 2.61
C ASP A 311 -6.80 13.74 4.11
N GLY A 312 -5.92 14.53 4.70
CA GLY A 312 -5.50 14.38 6.10
C GLY A 312 -4.83 13.04 6.39
N LEU A 313 -3.90 12.61 5.50
CA LEU A 313 -3.18 11.34 5.65
C LEU A 313 -1.72 11.58 5.95
N ILE A 314 -1.19 10.89 6.95
CA ILE A 314 0.22 10.87 7.32
C ILE A 314 0.84 9.57 6.81
N PHE A 315 1.98 9.67 6.15
CA PHE A 315 2.77 8.54 5.65
C PHE A 315 4.10 8.50 6.39
N PHE A 316 4.38 7.38 7.05
CA PHE A 316 5.68 7.16 7.64
C PHE A 316 6.69 6.77 6.56
N PRO A 317 7.95 7.24 6.65
CA PRO A 317 8.96 7.00 5.62
C PRO A 317 9.55 5.59 5.63
N THR A 318 9.03 4.71 6.47
CA THR A 318 9.37 3.28 6.54
C THR A 318 8.11 2.43 6.50
N VAL A 319 8.18 1.24 5.90
CA VAL A 319 7.02 0.34 5.74
C VAL A 319 6.51 -0.23 7.06
N GLU A 320 7.38 -0.36 8.07
CA GLU A 320 7.04 -0.91 9.39
C GLU A 320 7.59 -0.03 10.52
N PRO A 321 7.06 1.20 10.68
CA PRO A 321 7.62 2.18 11.61
C PRO A 321 7.62 1.70 13.05
N PHE A 322 6.54 1.06 13.52
CA PHE A 322 6.37 0.56 14.88
C PHE A 322 6.69 -0.95 15.04
N GLY A 323 7.13 -1.59 13.95
CA GLY A 323 7.59 -2.98 13.91
C GLY A 323 9.11 -3.04 13.75
N LYS A 324 9.53 -3.58 12.60
CA LYS A 324 10.95 -3.81 12.29
C LYS A 324 11.83 -2.57 12.47
N THR A 325 11.39 -1.40 11.99
CA THR A 325 12.17 -0.15 12.08
C THR A 325 12.52 0.20 13.53
N LEU A 326 11.54 0.17 14.42
CA LEU A 326 11.76 0.47 15.83
C LEU A 326 12.57 -0.64 16.52
N THR A 327 12.31 -1.90 16.22
CA THR A 327 13.04 -3.04 16.77
C THR A 327 14.53 -2.99 16.38
N ASP A 328 14.83 -2.76 15.11
CA ASP A 328 16.22 -2.64 14.61
C ASP A 328 16.95 -1.44 15.25
N ALA A 329 16.24 -0.38 15.56
CA ALA A 329 16.81 0.79 16.23
C ALA A 329 17.07 0.59 17.73
N LEU A 330 16.32 -0.32 18.35
CA LEU A 330 16.48 -0.67 19.77
C LEU A 330 17.59 -1.70 20.02
N GLY A 331 18.01 -2.49 19.01
CA GLY A 331 19.08 -3.50 19.05
C GLY A 331 18.56 -4.86 19.43
#